data_6c6d06cd5e0261b171daa77fc0b3928e
#
_entry.id   6c6d06cd5e0261b171daa77fc0b3928e
#
_cell.length_a   1.000
_cell.length_b   1.000
_cell.length_c   1.000
_cell.angle_alpha   90.00
_cell.angle_beta   90.00
_cell.angle_gamma   90.00
#
_symmetry.space_group_name_H-M   'P 1'
#
loop_
_entity.id
_entity.type
_entity.pdbx_description
1 polymer ?
#
loop_
_entity_poly.entity_id
_entity_poly.type
_entity_poly.pdbx_seq_one_letter_code
_entity_poly.pdbx_strand_id
1 'polypeptide(L)'
;MAEKSIIISAEEEAILLKPIDEYVGKIQEQIDALRVEGSDKVNSLKNQIAIAKENKNLTKEEQNKIIGECKKNLEKAKATEDANKQQIAKLIADAESFLSKHYNSEYYNIVAKSCEAEKKAENSNFEKLKADLQEEHKKAVSSLKNAEEIKAEKYTYKNKLYDAQMTHESRIQEIKDRKHDAYMHKFHLIDLLRMSKYTFAQKQAQNFENYKYTFNMTQFLYKNGLYIVIIMIFIALCIITPIVKNTQLFTTTNILNILQQASPRMFLALGVAGLILLTGTDLSVGRMVGMGMVTATIIMHNGINTGTVFGHVFDFSGMAPASRAILALCVCILFTTVFAMTAGFFMARFKMHPFISTMANMLIIFGLVTYATKGVSFGAIDPTIPNIFIPQAGRFPMIILWAVVAIAVVWFIWNKTTFGKNLYAVGGNPEAAAVSGISVFKVTMGAFILAGILYGFGSWLECVRMVGSGSAAYGQGWDMDAIAACVVGGVSFTGGIGKISGVVTGVLIFTSLTYSLTVLGIDTNLQFIFEGIIILAAVTLDCLKYVQKK
;
A
#
# COMPACT_ATOMS: atom_id res chain seq x y z
N MET A 1 34.15 31.19 -32.07
CA MET A 1 32.92 31.90 -31.66
C MET A 1 32.61 31.48 -30.24
N ALA A 2 32.74 32.39 -29.28
CA ALA A 2 32.51 32.09 -27.86
C ALA A 2 31.07 31.65 -27.70
N GLU A 3 30.82 30.47 -27.12
CA GLU A 3 29.53 30.07 -26.59
C GLU A 3 29.13 31.12 -25.55
N LYS A 4 28.24 32.06 -25.97
CA LYS A 4 27.55 32.95 -25.04
C LYS A 4 26.95 32.05 -23.96
N SER A 5 27.25 32.35 -22.69
CA SER A 5 26.70 31.67 -21.54
C SER A 5 25.19 31.49 -21.68
N ILE A 6 24.72 30.26 -21.77
CA ILE A 6 23.32 29.88 -21.97
C ILE A 6 22.52 30.10 -20.65
N ILE A 7 23.11 30.78 -19.68
CA ILE A 7 22.48 31.08 -18.39
C ILE A 7 21.68 32.36 -18.55
N ILE A 8 20.35 32.26 -18.41
CA ILE A 8 19.41 33.36 -18.47
C ILE A 8 19.04 33.86 -17.07
N SER A 9 18.87 35.17 -16.94
CA SER A 9 18.40 35.79 -15.70
C SER A 9 16.88 35.59 -15.50
N ALA A 10 16.40 35.80 -14.26
CA ALA A 10 14.97 35.76 -13.97
C ALA A 10 14.15 36.80 -14.76
N GLU A 11 14.74 37.95 -15.06
CA GLU A 11 14.11 38.98 -15.90
C GLU A 11 13.96 38.51 -17.35
N GLU A 12 15.00 37.90 -17.91
CA GLU A 12 14.95 37.32 -19.25
C GLU A 12 13.93 36.17 -19.34
N GLU A 13 13.84 35.37 -18.30
CA GLU A 13 12.83 34.31 -18.20
C GLU A 13 11.40 34.85 -18.20
N ALA A 14 11.14 35.90 -17.43
CA ALA A 14 9.85 36.60 -17.42
C ALA A 14 9.47 37.18 -18.77
N ILE A 15 10.46 37.72 -19.52
CA ILE A 15 10.24 38.25 -20.88
C ILE A 15 9.84 37.14 -21.86
N LEU A 16 10.44 35.95 -21.75
CA LEU A 16 10.10 34.82 -22.60
C LEU A 16 8.70 34.25 -22.29
N LEU A 17 8.28 34.30 -21.05
CA LEU A 17 6.99 33.76 -20.61
C LEU A 17 5.82 34.69 -20.91
N LYS A 18 6.04 36.01 -20.86
CA LYS A 18 5.03 37.04 -21.00
C LYS A 18 4.11 36.88 -22.23
N PRO A 19 4.62 36.64 -23.46
CA PRO A 19 3.76 36.48 -24.64
C PRO A 19 2.82 35.26 -24.53
N ILE A 20 3.27 34.22 -23.87
CA ILE A 20 2.51 32.97 -23.66
C ILE A 20 1.37 33.22 -22.67
N ASP A 21 1.69 33.85 -21.53
CA ASP A 21 0.71 34.19 -20.50
C ASP A 21 -0.34 35.18 -21.01
N GLU A 22 0.07 36.20 -21.76
CA GLU A 22 -0.86 37.18 -22.38
C GLU A 22 -1.81 36.53 -23.39
N TYR A 23 -1.33 35.56 -24.19
CA TYR A 23 -2.17 34.85 -25.15
C TYR A 23 -3.21 33.98 -24.43
N VAL A 24 -2.75 33.20 -23.45
CA VAL A 24 -3.64 32.31 -22.66
C VAL A 24 -4.61 33.13 -21.82
N GLY A 25 -4.16 34.24 -21.21
CA GLY A 25 -4.98 35.15 -20.44
C GLY A 25 -6.14 35.74 -21.24
N LYS A 26 -5.90 36.19 -22.49
CA LYS A 26 -6.97 36.70 -23.38
C LYS A 26 -8.01 35.61 -23.71
N ILE A 27 -7.58 34.38 -23.94
CA ILE A 27 -8.51 33.26 -24.18
C ILE A 27 -9.28 32.92 -22.90
N GLN A 28 -8.63 32.99 -21.75
CA GLN A 28 -9.28 32.75 -20.45
C GLN A 28 -10.37 33.78 -20.19
N GLU A 29 -10.11 35.07 -20.42
CA GLU A 29 -11.12 36.13 -20.29
C GLU A 29 -12.36 35.86 -21.17
N GLN A 30 -12.16 35.39 -22.41
CA GLN A 30 -13.27 35.01 -23.31
C GLN A 30 -14.05 33.80 -22.76
N ILE A 31 -13.34 32.78 -22.25
CA ILE A 31 -13.96 31.59 -21.66
C ILE A 31 -14.76 31.98 -20.42
N ASP A 32 -14.21 32.81 -19.55
CA ASP A 32 -14.84 33.24 -18.31
C ASP A 32 -16.09 34.09 -18.59
N ALA A 33 -16.07 34.98 -19.60
CA ALA A 33 -17.27 35.69 -20.05
C ALA A 33 -18.39 34.73 -20.50
N LEU A 34 -18.05 33.69 -21.27
CA LEU A 34 -19.01 32.66 -21.70
C LEU A 34 -19.51 31.81 -20.52
N ARG A 35 -18.68 31.57 -19.51
CA ARG A 35 -19.06 30.85 -18.29
C ARG A 35 -20.02 31.65 -17.42
N VAL A 36 -19.76 32.93 -17.23
CA VAL A 36 -20.62 33.83 -16.46
C VAL A 36 -22.04 33.85 -17.04
N GLU A 37 -22.18 33.92 -18.36
CA GLU A 37 -23.49 33.90 -19.01
C GLU A 37 -24.17 32.52 -19.01
N GLY A 38 -23.38 31.43 -18.98
CA GLY A 38 -23.84 30.04 -19.03
C GLY A 38 -23.81 29.33 -17.67
N SER A 39 -22.73 28.62 -17.38
CA SER A 39 -22.62 27.69 -16.24
C SER A 39 -22.77 28.36 -14.88
N ASP A 40 -22.26 29.59 -14.70
CA ASP A 40 -22.30 30.27 -13.42
C ASP A 40 -23.71 30.78 -13.14
N LYS A 41 -24.40 31.27 -14.16
CA LYS A 41 -25.81 31.63 -14.06
C LYS A 41 -26.70 30.43 -13.75
N VAL A 42 -26.42 29.25 -14.37
CA VAL A 42 -27.10 27.99 -14.08
C VAL A 42 -26.87 27.57 -12.62
N ASN A 43 -25.65 27.65 -12.13
CA ASN A 43 -25.31 27.29 -10.74
C ASN A 43 -25.92 28.28 -9.74
N SER A 44 -25.89 29.58 -10.03
CA SER A 44 -26.55 30.62 -9.22
C SER A 44 -28.04 30.37 -9.09
N LEU A 45 -28.74 30.08 -10.19
CA LEU A 45 -30.16 29.79 -10.20
C LEU A 45 -30.50 28.48 -9.45
N LYS A 46 -29.66 27.44 -9.56
CA LYS A 46 -29.82 26.22 -8.77
C LYS A 46 -29.69 26.49 -7.28
N ASN A 47 -28.70 27.29 -6.88
CA ASN A 47 -28.49 27.69 -5.50
C ASN A 47 -29.67 28.54 -4.97
N GLN A 48 -30.20 29.47 -5.77
CA GLN A 48 -31.38 30.24 -5.39
C GLN A 48 -32.60 29.33 -5.18
N ILE A 49 -32.80 28.33 -6.02
CA ILE A 49 -33.89 27.34 -5.85
C ILE A 49 -33.68 26.53 -4.56
N ALA A 50 -32.45 26.12 -4.24
CA ALA A 50 -32.15 25.41 -3.02
C ALA A 50 -32.40 26.27 -1.77
N ILE A 51 -31.92 27.51 -1.77
CA ILE A 51 -32.13 28.48 -0.68
C ILE A 51 -33.62 28.76 -0.50
N ALA A 52 -34.37 28.98 -1.58
CA ALA A 52 -35.80 29.24 -1.49
C ALA A 52 -36.58 28.05 -0.90
N LYS A 53 -36.17 26.80 -1.19
CA LYS A 53 -36.77 25.59 -0.61
C LYS A 53 -36.50 25.42 0.88
N GLU A 54 -35.33 25.82 1.35
CA GLU A 54 -34.89 25.67 2.74
C GLU A 54 -35.30 26.85 3.63
N ASN A 55 -35.68 27.99 3.05
CA ASN A 55 -36.03 29.19 3.79
C ASN A 55 -37.40 29.06 4.46
N LYS A 56 -37.39 28.85 5.76
CA LYS A 56 -38.60 28.70 6.61
C LYS A 56 -39.37 30.01 6.83
N ASN A 57 -38.80 31.16 6.47
CA ASN A 57 -39.42 32.47 6.66
C ASN A 57 -40.34 32.87 5.50
N LEU A 58 -40.33 32.09 4.39
CA LEU A 58 -41.20 32.32 3.24
C LEU A 58 -42.45 31.48 3.32
N THR A 59 -43.59 32.05 2.91
CA THR A 59 -44.83 31.28 2.74
C THR A 59 -44.70 30.31 1.55
N LYS A 60 -45.50 29.24 1.53
CA LYS A 60 -45.45 28.25 0.43
C LYS A 60 -45.79 28.87 -0.93
N GLU A 61 -46.60 29.91 -0.97
CA GLU A 61 -46.94 30.61 -2.20
C GLU A 61 -45.75 31.42 -2.72
N GLU A 62 -45.09 32.17 -1.84
CA GLU A 62 -43.86 32.92 -2.18
C GLU A 62 -42.72 31.99 -2.61
N GLN A 63 -42.52 30.86 -1.91
CA GLN A 63 -41.55 29.84 -2.32
C GLN A 63 -41.81 29.33 -3.72
N ASN A 64 -43.08 28.98 -4.03
CA ASN A 64 -43.47 28.45 -5.33
C ASN A 64 -43.31 29.48 -6.45
N LYS A 65 -43.59 30.76 -6.17
CA LYS A 65 -43.36 31.86 -7.14
C LYS A 65 -41.91 32.04 -7.48
N ILE A 66 -41.04 32.14 -6.46
CA ILE A 66 -39.57 32.27 -6.65
C ILE A 66 -39.02 31.06 -7.41
N ILE A 67 -39.40 29.83 -6.98
CA ILE A 67 -38.94 28.60 -7.62
C ILE A 67 -39.44 28.51 -9.08
N GLY A 68 -40.66 28.98 -9.38
CA GLY A 68 -41.21 29.00 -10.72
C GLY A 68 -40.45 29.95 -11.65
N GLU A 69 -40.15 31.16 -11.18
CA GLU A 69 -39.37 32.16 -11.93
C GLU A 69 -37.92 31.66 -12.14
N CYS A 70 -37.29 31.14 -11.10
CA CYS A 70 -35.94 30.59 -11.20
C CYS A 70 -35.89 29.38 -12.15
N LYS A 71 -36.89 28.50 -12.18
CA LYS A 71 -36.93 27.36 -13.12
C LYS A 71 -37.04 27.82 -14.56
N LYS A 72 -37.89 28.82 -14.87
CA LYS A 72 -38.02 29.38 -16.21
C LYS A 72 -36.72 30.00 -16.69
N ASN A 73 -36.03 30.73 -15.80
CA ASN A 73 -34.74 31.32 -16.10
C ASN A 73 -33.61 30.26 -16.21
N LEU A 74 -33.73 29.18 -15.46
CA LEU A 74 -32.80 28.06 -15.50
C LEU A 74 -32.85 27.33 -16.85
N GLU A 75 -34.03 27.14 -17.44
CA GLU A 75 -34.14 26.53 -18.77
C GLU A 75 -33.47 27.40 -19.85
N LYS A 76 -33.66 28.71 -19.78
CA LYS A 76 -32.98 29.65 -20.70
C LYS A 76 -31.46 29.64 -20.50
N ALA A 77 -31.02 29.66 -19.22
CA ALA A 77 -29.59 29.63 -18.90
C ALA A 77 -28.92 28.32 -19.32
N LYS A 78 -29.61 27.17 -19.21
CA LYS A 78 -29.12 25.88 -19.72
C LYS A 78 -28.96 25.87 -21.24
N ALA A 79 -29.92 26.45 -21.99
CA ALA A 79 -29.80 26.56 -23.44
C ALA A 79 -28.58 27.40 -23.85
N THR A 80 -28.31 28.49 -23.11
CA THR A 80 -27.10 29.29 -23.30
C THR A 80 -25.83 28.52 -22.90
N GLU A 81 -25.85 27.79 -21.78
CA GLU A 81 -24.73 26.94 -21.35
C GLU A 81 -24.37 25.91 -22.42
N ASP A 82 -25.37 25.22 -23.00
CA ASP A 82 -25.15 24.21 -24.04
C ASP A 82 -24.62 24.80 -25.34
N ALA A 83 -25.08 25.98 -25.73
CA ALA A 83 -24.55 26.74 -26.89
C ALA A 83 -23.07 27.16 -26.64
N ASN A 84 -22.76 27.68 -25.44
CA ASN A 84 -21.42 28.14 -25.10
C ASN A 84 -20.43 26.99 -24.93
N LYS A 85 -20.89 25.79 -24.60
CA LYS A 85 -20.06 24.62 -24.34
C LYS A 85 -19.17 24.21 -25.52
N GLN A 86 -19.71 24.28 -26.73
CA GLN A 86 -18.93 23.99 -27.94
C GLN A 86 -17.89 25.08 -28.22
N GLN A 87 -18.24 26.35 -28.00
CA GLN A 87 -17.34 27.49 -28.19
C GLN A 87 -16.21 27.46 -27.16
N ILE A 88 -16.51 27.20 -25.89
CA ILE A 88 -15.52 27.03 -24.83
C ILE A 88 -14.58 25.87 -25.15
N ALA A 89 -15.11 24.72 -25.59
CA ALA A 89 -14.29 23.57 -25.96
C ALA A 89 -13.32 23.87 -27.11
N LYS A 90 -13.76 24.66 -28.09
CA LYS A 90 -12.92 25.12 -29.21
C LYS A 90 -11.81 26.06 -28.72
N LEU A 91 -12.13 27.06 -27.90
CA LEU A 91 -11.15 27.99 -27.34
C LEU A 91 -10.09 27.26 -26.49
N ILE A 92 -10.51 26.28 -25.68
CA ILE A 92 -9.58 25.44 -24.92
C ILE A 92 -8.67 24.65 -25.86
N ALA A 93 -9.22 24.04 -26.91
CA ALA A 93 -8.43 23.26 -27.87
C ALA A 93 -7.41 24.14 -28.63
N ASP A 94 -7.80 25.34 -29.01
CA ASP A 94 -6.92 26.31 -29.66
C ASP A 94 -5.78 26.76 -28.73
N ALA A 95 -6.09 27.06 -27.46
CA ALA A 95 -5.08 27.40 -26.46
C ALA A 95 -4.13 26.24 -26.15
N GLU A 96 -4.64 25.02 -26.02
CA GLU A 96 -3.81 23.82 -25.81
C GLU A 96 -2.93 23.50 -27.01
N SER A 97 -3.43 23.73 -28.24
CA SER A 97 -2.64 23.60 -29.46
C SER A 97 -1.51 24.62 -29.49
N PHE A 98 -1.78 25.86 -29.12
CA PHE A 98 -0.78 26.91 -28.99
C PHE A 98 0.29 26.52 -27.93
N LEU A 99 -0.13 26.16 -26.73
CA LEU A 99 0.78 25.71 -25.66
C LEU A 99 1.62 24.51 -26.07
N SER A 100 1.06 23.58 -26.84
CA SER A 100 1.82 22.41 -27.30
C SER A 100 2.91 22.76 -28.31
N LYS A 101 2.72 23.77 -29.12
CA LYS A 101 3.66 24.19 -30.16
C LYS A 101 4.72 25.16 -29.62
N HIS A 102 4.31 26.15 -28.84
CA HIS A 102 5.15 27.29 -28.45
C HIS A 102 5.78 27.15 -27.07
N TYR A 103 5.07 26.59 -26.06
CA TYR A 103 5.54 26.58 -24.69
C TYR A 103 6.88 25.87 -24.52
N ASN A 104 7.03 24.67 -25.09
CA ASN A 104 8.25 23.90 -24.95
C ASN A 104 9.42 24.51 -25.75
N SER A 105 9.16 25.02 -26.97
CA SER A 105 10.21 25.51 -27.86
C SER A 105 10.69 26.91 -27.48
N GLU A 106 9.80 27.80 -27.07
CA GLU A 106 10.09 29.22 -26.86
C GLU A 106 10.42 29.55 -25.39
N TYR A 107 10.00 28.70 -24.45
CA TYR A 107 10.21 28.94 -23.02
C TYR A 107 10.90 27.74 -22.32
N TYR A 108 10.20 26.62 -22.11
CA TYR A 108 10.68 25.54 -21.24
C TYR A 108 12.06 24.98 -21.62
N ASN A 109 12.33 24.72 -22.91
CA ASN A 109 13.59 24.16 -23.35
C ASN A 109 14.77 25.15 -23.15
N ILE A 110 14.50 26.43 -23.21
CA ILE A 110 15.50 27.48 -22.97
C ILE A 110 15.84 27.52 -21.49
N VAL A 111 14.82 27.56 -20.61
CA VAL A 111 15.00 27.51 -19.15
C VAL A 111 15.68 26.22 -18.73
N ALA A 112 15.25 25.07 -19.27
CA ALA A 112 15.86 23.78 -18.95
C ALA A 112 17.34 23.71 -19.31
N LYS A 113 17.73 24.26 -20.47
CA LYS A 113 19.17 24.35 -20.86
C LYS A 113 19.95 25.29 -19.98
N SER A 114 19.38 26.44 -19.61
CA SER A 114 19.96 27.37 -18.64
C SER A 114 20.22 26.68 -17.30
N CYS A 115 19.21 26.00 -16.74
CA CYS A 115 19.32 25.26 -15.48
C CYS A 115 20.40 24.14 -15.55
N GLU A 116 20.53 23.46 -16.69
CA GLU A 116 21.59 22.47 -16.89
C GLU A 116 22.99 23.07 -16.95
N ALA A 117 23.14 24.25 -17.57
CA ALA A 117 24.39 24.98 -17.59
C ALA A 117 24.76 25.51 -16.20
N GLU A 118 23.81 26.10 -15.47
CA GLU A 118 23.97 26.55 -14.09
C GLU A 118 24.37 25.40 -13.16
N LYS A 119 23.72 24.25 -13.28
CA LYS A 119 24.05 23.04 -12.50
C LYS A 119 25.47 22.56 -12.77
N LYS A 120 25.91 22.57 -14.03
CA LYS A 120 27.28 22.20 -14.38
C LYS A 120 28.31 23.17 -13.80
N ALA A 121 28.02 24.48 -13.89
CA ALA A 121 28.86 25.52 -13.32
C ALA A 121 28.98 25.39 -11.79
N GLU A 122 27.85 25.21 -11.11
CA GLU A 122 27.82 25.04 -9.65
C GLU A 122 28.57 23.80 -9.18
N ASN A 123 28.39 22.66 -9.86
CA ASN A 123 29.16 21.45 -9.55
C ASN A 123 30.68 21.67 -9.73
N SER A 124 31.09 22.36 -10.81
CA SER A 124 32.50 22.68 -11.04
C SER A 124 33.06 23.61 -9.96
N ASN A 125 32.29 24.61 -9.53
CA ASN A 125 32.67 25.53 -8.47
C ASN A 125 32.80 24.81 -7.12
N PHE A 126 31.85 23.91 -6.81
CA PHE A 126 31.93 23.12 -5.58
C PHE A 126 33.13 22.19 -5.54
N GLU A 127 33.46 21.50 -6.64
CA GLU A 127 34.69 20.66 -6.69
C GLU A 127 35.97 21.48 -6.54
N LYS A 128 36.06 22.68 -7.09
CA LYS A 128 37.16 23.60 -6.86
C LYS A 128 37.25 24.01 -5.40
N LEU A 129 36.16 24.47 -4.80
CA LEU A 129 36.10 24.86 -3.40
C LEU A 129 36.52 23.72 -2.47
N LYS A 130 36.06 22.50 -2.76
CA LYS A 130 36.43 21.31 -2.01
C LYS A 130 37.94 21.00 -2.09
N ALA A 131 38.54 21.15 -3.28
CA ALA A 131 39.97 20.98 -3.48
C ALA A 131 40.77 22.05 -2.72
N ASP A 132 40.36 23.32 -2.77
CA ASP A 132 41.00 24.43 -2.07
C ASP A 132 40.95 24.21 -0.54
N LEU A 133 39.77 23.84 0.00
CA LEU A 133 39.64 23.51 1.43
C LEU A 133 40.52 22.33 1.85
N GLN A 134 40.66 21.32 0.98
CA GLN A 134 41.51 20.18 1.25
C GLN A 134 43.00 20.56 1.26
N GLU A 135 43.42 21.46 0.37
CA GLU A 135 44.78 21.97 0.31
C GLU A 135 45.11 22.86 1.53
N GLU A 136 44.19 23.77 1.91
CA GLU A 136 44.31 24.56 3.13
C GLU A 136 44.47 23.67 4.36
N HIS A 137 43.63 22.64 4.49
CA HIS A 137 43.71 21.69 5.61
C HIS A 137 45.04 20.94 5.66
N LYS A 138 45.56 20.47 4.51
CA LYS A 138 46.88 19.82 4.43
C LYS A 138 47.99 20.75 4.87
N LYS A 139 47.96 22.01 4.43
CA LYS A 139 48.95 23.03 4.82
C LYS A 139 48.88 23.34 6.32
N ALA A 140 47.68 23.52 6.85
CA ALA A 140 47.45 23.76 8.28
C ALA A 140 47.97 22.59 9.14
N VAL A 141 47.58 21.35 8.82
CA VAL A 141 48.04 20.17 9.58
C VAL A 141 49.56 19.98 9.52
N SER A 142 50.21 20.29 8.39
CA SER A 142 51.65 20.16 8.27
C SER A 142 52.43 21.16 9.13
N SER A 143 51.83 22.28 9.53
CA SER A 143 52.41 23.30 10.39
C SER A 143 52.24 23.06 11.90
N LEU A 144 51.29 22.15 12.27
CA LEU A 144 50.92 21.86 13.66
C LEU A 144 51.77 20.69 14.22
N LYS A 145 52.22 20.84 15.48
CA LYS A 145 53.00 19.80 16.19
C LYS A 145 52.23 19.17 17.35
N ASN A 146 51.14 19.79 17.78
CA ASN A 146 50.33 19.32 18.92
C ASN A 146 49.14 18.48 18.46
N ALA A 147 48.93 17.33 19.08
CA ALA A 147 47.81 16.41 18.74
C ALA A 147 46.41 17.01 18.95
N GLU A 148 46.27 17.89 19.96
CA GLU A 148 44.98 18.58 20.23
C GLU A 148 44.69 19.64 19.16
N GLU A 149 45.71 20.41 18.72
CA GLU A 149 45.57 21.39 17.65
C GLU A 149 45.23 20.73 16.31
N ILE A 150 45.84 19.58 16.01
CA ILE A 150 45.50 18.78 14.82
C ILE A 150 44.06 18.28 14.87
N LYS A 151 43.60 17.89 16.06
CA LYS A 151 42.18 17.44 16.23
C LYS A 151 41.19 18.60 16.06
N ALA A 152 41.53 19.78 16.59
CA ALA A 152 40.71 20.99 16.41
C ALA A 152 40.64 21.40 14.93
N GLU A 153 41.79 21.37 14.21
CA GLU A 153 41.86 21.70 12.79
C GLU A 153 41.04 20.71 11.94
N LYS A 154 41.10 19.41 12.22
CA LYS A 154 40.23 18.41 11.56
C LYS A 154 38.75 18.69 11.78
N TYR A 155 38.36 19.14 12.96
CA TYR A 155 36.97 19.51 13.26
C TYR A 155 36.56 20.77 12.48
N THR A 156 37.43 21.79 12.42
CA THR A 156 37.21 23.03 11.67
C THR A 156 37.07 22.74 10.17
N TYR A 157 37.94 21.91 9.61
CA TYR A 157 37.86 21.48 8.21
C TYR A 157 36.55 20.74 7.92
N LYS A 158 36.14 19.82 8.82
CA LYS A 158 34.87 19.08 8.66
C LYS A 158 33.67 20.01 8.66
N ASN A 159 33.65 21.03 9.50
CA ASN A 159 32.59 22.03 9.54
C ASN A 159 32.57 22.89 8.28
N LYS A 160 33.72 23.42 7.83
CA LYS A 160 33.83 24.19 6.58
C LYS A 160 33.33 23.36 5.37
N LEU A 161 33.72 22.08 5.30
CA LEU A 161 33.26 21.19 4.24
C LEU A 161 31.75 20.92 4.30
N TYR A 162 31.22 20.74 5.50
CA TYR A 162 29.79 20.57 5.70
C TYR A 162 28.98 21.80 5.26
N ASP A 163 29.44 23.02 5.65
CA ASP A 163 28.77 24.27 5.28
C ASP A 163 28.82 24.50 3.76
N ALA A 164 29.98 24.21 3.14
CA ALA A 164 30.12 24.28 1.67
C ALA A 164 29.19 23.29 0.97
N GLN A 165 29.04 22.06 1.50
CA GLN A 165 28.16 21.05 0.97
C GLN A 165 26.68 21.47 1.10
N MET A 166 26.27 21.97 2.26
CA MET A 166 24.89 22.44 2.48
C MET A 166 24.54 23.61 1.54
N THR A 167 25.48 24.57 1.34
CA THR A 167 25.28 25.69 0.41
C THR A 167 25.14 25.19 -1.04
N HIS A 168 26.00 24.25 -1.44
CA HIS A 168 25.93 23.62 -2.77
C HIS A 168 24.60 22.87 -2.97
N GLU A 169 24.18 22.05 -1.99
CA GLU A 169 22.90 21.32 -2.07
C GLU A 169 21.71 22.26 -2.18
N SER A 170 21.71 23.38 -1.43
CA SER A 170 20.66 24.41 -1.52
C SER A 170 20.57 25.01 -2.91
N ARG A 171 21.71 25.41 -3.50
CA ARG A 171 21.73 25.97 -4.86
C ARG A 171 21.31 24.97 -5.93
N ILE A 172 21.75 23.73 -5.81
CA ILE A 172 21.31 22.66 -6.72
C ILE A 172 19.80 22.42 -6.60
N GLN A 173 19.24 22.55 -5.39
CA GLN A 173 17.80 22.44 -5.18
C GLN A 173 17.06 23.61 -5.82
N GLU A 174 17.50 24.86 -5.63
CA GLU A 174 16.92 26.06 -6.27
C GLU A 174 16.88 25.92 -7.81
N ILE A 175 17.97 25.43 -8.42
CA ILE A 175 18.02 25.18 -9.86
C ILE A 175 16.99 24.10 -10.30
N LYS A 176 16.83 23.04 -9.49
CA LYS A 176 15.84 21.99 -9.75
C LYS A 176 14.42 22.51 -9.61
N ASP A 177 14.16 23.35 -8.59
CA ASP A 177 12.87 23.96 -8.33
C ASP A 177 12.48 24.85 -9.50
N ARG A 178 13.36 25.72 -9.95
CA ARG A 178 13.15 26.57 -11.11
C ARG A 178 12.82 25.79 -12.39
N LYS A 179 13.55 24.70 -12.66
CA LYS A 179 13.26 23.81 -13.81
C LYS A 179 11.89 23.14 -13.68
N HIS A 180 11.55 22.69 -12.46
CA HIS A 180 10.27 22.06 -12.17
C HIS A 180 9.11 23.05 -12.30
N ASP A 181 9.25 24.24 -11.74
CA ASP A 181 8.25 25.31 -11.80
C ASP A 181 7.98 25.74 -13.24
N ALA A 182 9.04 25.89 -14.05
CA ALA A 182 8.90 26.16 -15.47
C ALA A 182 8.13 25.06 -16.23
N TYR A 183 8.28 23.79 -15.83
CA TYR A 183 7.48 22.71 -16.41
C TYR A 183 6.03 22.73 -15.93
N MET A 184 5.83 22.94 -14.63
CA MET A 184 4.50 22.93 -14.00
C MET A 184 3.65 24.15 -14.38
N HIS A 185 4.26 25.27 -14.74
CA HIS A 185 3.55 26.47 -15.18
C HIS A 185 2.65 26.18 -16.40
N LYS A 186 3.07 25.31 -17.33
CA LYS A 186 2.22 24.83 -18.43
C LYS A 186 0.91 24.21 -17.92
N PHE A 187 1.01 23.39 -16.88
CA PHE A 187 -0.18 22.75 -16.30
C PHE A 187 -1.03 23.75 -15.52
N HIS A 188 -0.40 24.77 -14.93
CA HIS A 188 -1.13 25.88 -14.31
C HIS A 188 -1.97 26.62 -15.36
N LEU A 189 -1.41 26.95 -16.52
CA LEU A 189 -2.15 27.57 -17.61
C LEU A 189 -3.29 26.67 -18.13
N ILE A 190 -3.07 25.38 -18.26
CA ILE A 190 -4.13 24.41 -18.62
C ILE A 190 -5.21 24.35 -17.55
N ASP A 191 -4.84 24.45 -16.28
CA ASP A 191 -5.78 24.45 -15.15
C ASP A 191 -6.70 25.65 -15.17
N LEU A 192 -6.17 26.84 -15.42
CA LEU A 192 -6.95 28.07 -15.59
C LEU A 192 -8.02 27.89 -16.69
N LEU A 193 -7.65 27.31 -17.83
CA LEU A 193 -8.57 27.07 -18.95
C LEU A 193 -9.62 25.99 -18.64
N ARG A 194 -9.25 24.89 -17.99
CA ARG A 194 -10.07 23.69 -17.79
C ARG A 194 -10.71 23.57 -16.42
N MET A 195 -10.40 24.43 -15.44
CA MET A 195 -10.86 24.33 -14.06
C MET A 195 -10.56 22.93 -13.46
N SER A 196 -9.31 22.52 -13.46
CA SER A 196 -8.80 21.23 -12.93
C SER A 196 -9.32 19.97 -13.63
N LYS A 197 -9.95 20.07 -14.79
CA LYS A 197 -10.42 18.93 -15.58
C LYS A 197 -9.36 18.46 -16.59
N TYR A 198 -8.25 17.93 -16.08
CA TYR A 198 -7.18 17.39 -16.93
C TYR A 198 -7.60 16.14 -17.71
N THR A 199 -7.02 15.96 -18.90
CA THR A 199 -7.08 14.68 -19.60
C THR A 199 -6.21 13.65 -18.90
N PHE A 200 -6.48 12.35 -19.14
CA PHE A 200 -5.68 11.27 -18.55
C PHE A 200 -4.18 11.40 -18.90
N ALA A 201 -3.86 11.75 -20.15
CA ALA A 201 -2.48 11.94 -20.59
C ALA A 201 -1.79 13.12 -19.88
N GLN A 202 -2.49 14.27 -19.73
CA GLN A 202 -1.98 15.43 -19.00
C GLN A 202 -1.70 15.09 -17.53
N LYS A 203 -2.63 14.36 -16.88
CA LYS A 203 -2.46 13.94 -15.49
C LYS A 203 -1.29 12.94 -15.31
N GLN A 204 -1.11 12.03 -16.26
CA GLN A 204 0.04 11.13 -16.28
C GLN A 204 1.36 11.88 -16.45
N ALA A 205 1.44 12.83 -17.37
CA ALA A 205 2.64 13.63 -17.59
C ALA A 205 3.00 14.47 -16.35
N GLN A 206 2.02 15.10 -15.71
CA GLN A 206 2.19 15.84 -14.47
C GLN A 206 2.68 14.95 -13.32
N ASN A 207 2.06 13.77 -13.14
CA ASN A 207 2.47 12.82 -12.11
C ASN A 207 3.89 12.29 -12.34
N PHE A 208 4.28 12.07 -13.60
CA PHE A 208 5.61 11.59 -13.93
C PHE A 208 6.70 12.63 -13.66
N GLU A 209 6.43 13.90 -13.97
CA GLU A 209 7.38 14.99 -13.69
C GLU A 209 7.49 15.24 -12.18
N ASN A 210 6.38 15.25 -11.45
CA ASN A 210 6.38 15.33 -9.99
C ASN A 210 7.18 14.17 -9.37
N TYR A 211 7.03 12.96 -9.92
CA TYR A 211 7.82 11.82 -9.48
C TYR A 211 9.32 12.02 -9.72
N LYS A 212 9.71 12.50 -10.91
CA LYS A 212 11.13 12.82 -11.20
C LYS A 212 11.70 13.88 -10.27
N TYR A 213 10.93 14.94 -10.04
CA TYR A 213 11.32 16.04 -9.17
C TYR A 213 11.51 15.59 -7.73
N THR A 214 10.57 14.81 -7.19
CA THR A 214 10.62 14.30 -5.81
C THR A 214 11.50 13.07 -5.66
N PHE A 215 12.03 12.51 -6.76
CA PHE A 215 12.81 11.27 -6.71
C PHE A 215 14.13 11.46 -5.98
N ASN A 216 14.28 10.74 -4.89
CA ASN A 216 15.52 10.62 -4.13
C ASN A 216 15.92 9.15 -4.06
N MET A 217 17.09 8.80 -4.59
CA MET A 217 17.58 7.42 -4.62
C MET A 217 17.66 6.80 -3.22
N THR A 218 18.10 7.56 -2.23
CA THR A 218 18.20 7.08 -0.84
C THR A 218 16.81 6.76 -0.28
N GLN A 219 15.86 7.67 -0.44
CA GLN A 219 14.47 7.43 -0.02
C GLN A 219 13.81 6.29 -0.81
N PHE A 220 14.12 6.19 -2.11
CA PHE A 220 13.64 5.09 -2.94
C PHE A 220 14.17 3.73 -2.45
N LEU A 221 15.47 3.65 -2.13
CA LEU A 221 16.08 2.44 -1.57
C LEU A 221 15.51 2.11 -0.18
N TYR A 222 15.34 3.09 0.70
CA TYR A 222 14.69 2.86 2.00
C TYR A 222 13.24 2.37 1.85
N LYS A 223 12.49 2.93 0.91
CA LYS A 223 11.09 2.55 0.68
C LYS A 223 10.95 1.19 0.01
N ASN A 224 11.81 0.88 -0.96
CA ASN A 224 11.68 -0.31 -1.81
C ASN A 224 12.83 -1.32 -1.63
N GLY A 225 13.84 -1.02 -0.80
CA GLY A 225 15.05 -1.83 -0.67
C GLY A 225 14.76 -3.28 -0.33
N LEU A 226 13.80 -3.53 0.56
CA LEU A 226 13.39 -4.88 0.90
C LEU A 226 12.85 -5.65 -0.30
N TYR A 227 11.97 -5.02 -1.11
CA TYR A 227 11.43 -5.63 -2.33
C TYR A 227 12.54 -5.93 -3.34
N ILE A 228 13.50 -5.01 -3.49
CA ILE A 228 14.65 -5.18 -4.38
C ILE A 228 15.49 -6.38 -3.95
N VAL A 229 15.81 -6.50 -2.66
CA VAL A 229 16.57 -7.64 -2.13
C VAL A 229 15.84 -8.96 -2.35
N ILE A 230 14.54 -9.03 -2.06
CA ILE A 230 13.74 -10.24 -2.25
C ILE A 230 13.64 -10.63 -3.73
N ILE A 231 13.45 -9.65 -4.63
CA ILE A 231 13.44 -9.89 -6.08
C ILE A 231 14.80 -10.40 -6.54
N MET A 232 15.91 -9.85 -6.04
CA MET A 232 17.25 -10.35 -6.35
C MET A 232 17.45 -11.80 -5.88
N ILE A 233 16.98 -12.12 -4.66
CA ILE A 233 17.02 -13.50 -4.15
C ILE A 233 16.19 -14.43 -5.06
N PHE A 234 14.98 -14.02 -5.45
CA PHE A 234 14.12 -14.82 -6.33
C PHE A 234 14.76 -15.03 -7.70
N ILE A 235 15.39 -14.00 -8.29
CA ILE A 235 16.14 -14.12 -9.55
C ILE A 235 17.32 -15.09 -9.38
N ALA A 236 18.06 -14.98 -8.28
CA ALA A 236 19.16 -15.91 -8.00
C ALA A 236 18.65 -17.36 -7.88
N LEU A 237 17.52 -17.58 -7.22
CA LEU A 237 16.89 -18.91 -7.14
C LEU A 237 16.44 -19.42 -8.52
N CYS A 238 15.91 -18.55 -9.40
CA CYS A 238 15.56 -18.90 -10.78
C CYS A 238 16.78 -19.32 -11.60
N ILE A 239 17.98 -18.80 -11.31
CA ILE A 239 19.24 -19.17 -11.99
C ILE A 239 19.83 -20.46 -11.39
N ILE A 240 19.79 -20.59 -10.06
CA ILE A 240 20.39 -21.73 -9.34
C ILE A 240 19.58 -23.02 -9.55
N THR A 241 18.24 -22.93 -9.56
CA THR A 241 17.36 -24.12 -9.63
C THR A 241 17.60 -24.99 -10.88
N PRO A 242 17.73 -24.46 -12.09
CA PRO A 242 18.06 -25.26 -13.27
C PRO A 242 19.43 -25.95 -13.18
N ILE A 243 20.40 -25.29 -12.54
CA ILE A 243 21.76 -25.81 -12.41
C ILE A 243 21.79 -27.00 -11.43
N VAL A 244 21.05 -26.90 -10.30
CA VAL A 244 21.08 -27.89 -9.21
C VAL A 244 20.11 -29.05 -9.46
N LYS A 245 18.92 -28.75 -10.02
CA LYS A 245 17.80 -29.72 -10.12
C LYS A 245 17.38 -30.05 -11.54
N ASN A 246 18.01 -29.48 -12.56
CA ASN A 246 17.62 -29.62 -13.98
C ASN A 246 16.13 -29.29 -14.25
N THR A 247 15.54 -28.41 -13.43
CA THR A 247 14.13 -27.97 -13.54
C THR A 247 14.05 -26.46 -13.52
N GLN A 248 13.18 -25.89 -14.37
CA GLN A 248 12.97 -24.45 -14.39
C GLN A 248 12.01 -24.04 -13.28
N LEU A 249 12.38 -23.04 -12.47
CA LEU A 249 11.51 -22.50 -11.42
C LEU A 249 10.40 -21.63 -12.02
N PHE A 250 10.72 -20.79 -12.99
CA PHE A 250 9.78 -19.87 -13.62
C PHE A 250 9.00 -20.55 -14.76
N THR A 251 8.02 -21.39 -14.39
CA THR A 251 7.10 -22.06 -15.31
C THR A 251 5.66 -21.72 -14.96
N THR A 252 4.75 -21.81 -15.93
CA THR A 252 3.31 -21.57 -15.68
C THR A 252 2.78 -22.50 -14.59
N THR A 253 3.22 -23.75 -14.55
CA THR A 253 2.82 -24.71 -13.51
C THR A 253 3.26 -24.27 -12.13
N ASN A 254 4.52 -23.84 -11.98
CA ASN A 254 5.03 -23.39 -10.68
C ASN A 254 4.37 -22.09 -10.24
N ILE A 255 4.08 -21.16 -11.15
CA ILE A 255 3.32 -19.93 -10.84
C ILE A 255 1.92 -20.30 -10.30
N LEU A 256 1.22 -21.22 -10.96
CA LEU A 256 -0.09 -21.68 -10.50
C LEU A 256 0.00 -22.40 -9.15
N ASN A 257 1.04 -23.20 -8.91
CA ASN A 257 1.27 -23.85 -7.62
C ASN A 257 1.55 -22.82 -6.50
N ILE A 258 2.33 -21.77 -6.79
CA ILE A 258 2.56 -20.66 -5.85
C ILE A 258 1.23 -19.98 -5.51
N LEU A 259 0.42 -19.64 -6.51
CA LEU A 259 -0.88 -19.01 -6.30
C LEU A 259 -1.85 -19.92 -5.52
N GLN A 260 -1.81 -21.23 -5.78
CA GLN A 260 -2.60 -22.22 -5.06
C GLN A 260 -2.19 -22.29 -3.58
N GLN A 261 -0.89 -22.29 -3.27
CA GLN A 261 -0.39 -22.29 -1.89
C GLN A 261 -0.59 -20.94 -1.20
N ALA A 262 -0.52 -19.83 -1.94
CA ALA A 262 -0.78 -18.50 -1.41
C ALA A 262 -2.24 -18.29 -1.03
N SER A 263 -3.19 -19.03 -1.63
CA SER A 263 -4.62 -18.80 -1.44
C SER A 263 -5.08 -18.95 0.03
N PRO A 264 -4.83 -20.03 0.77
CA PRO A 264 -5.17 -20.12 2.19
C PRO A 264 -4.35 -19.15 3.05
N ARG A 265 -3.06 -18.98 2.74
CA ARG A 265 -2.16 -18.04 3.44
C ARG A 265 -2.64 -16.58 3.34
N MET A 266 -3.33 -16.23 2.23
CA MET A 266 -3.91 -14.90 2.05
C MET A 266 -4.96 -14.58 3.13
N PHE A 267 -5.82 -15.52 3.46
CA PHE A 267 -6.81 -15.36 4.54
C PHE A 267 -6.13 -15.07 5.89
N LEU A 268 -5.07 -15.82 6.21
CA LEU A 268 -4.34 -15.65 7.46
C LEU A 268 -3.65 -14.28 7.51
N ALA A 269 -2.93 -13.93 6.47
CA ALA A 269 -2.24 -12.64 6.40
C ALA A 269 -3.19 -11.44 6.44
N LEU A 270 -4.35 -11.51 5.78
CA LEU A 270 -5.37 -10.46 5.85
C LEU A 270 -5.94 -10.29 7.27
N GLY A 271 -6.11 -11.40 8.01
CA GLY A 271 -6.51 -11.36 9.41
C GLY A 271 -5.45 -10.72 10.30
N VAL A 272 -4.21 -11.20 10.21
CA VAL A 272 -3.05 -10.68 10.95
C VAL A 272 -2.80 -9.21 10.64
N ALA A 273 -2.89 -8.81 9.37
CA ALA A 273 -2.67 -7.42 8.96
C ALA A 273 -3.62 -6.45 9.67
N GLY A 274 -4.88 -6.83 9.88
CA GLY A 274 -5.84 -6.04 10.64
C GLY A 274 -5.43 -5.84 12.10
N LEU A 275 -4.79 -6.83 12.69
CA LEU A 275 -4.30 -6.75 14.07
C LEU A 275 -2.99 -5.95 14.16
N ILE A 276 -2.07 -6.11 13.21
CA ILE A 276 -0.84 -5.29 13.15
C ILE A 276 -1.18 -3.81 12.99
N LEU A 277 -2.22 -3.45 12.22
CA LEU A 277 -2.70 -2.07 12.13
C LEU A 277 -3.08 -1.49 13.50
N LEU A 278 -3.53 -2.31 14.45
CA LEU A 278 -3.83 -1.92 15.84
C LEU A 278 -2.62 -2.06 16.78
N THR A 279 -1.40 -2.09 16.25
CA THR A 279 -0.16 -2.36 17.01
C THR A 279 -0.16 -3.73 17.70
N GLY A 280 -1.00 -4.66 17.22
CA GLY A 280 -1.14 -6.01 17.74
C GLY A 280 -0.41 -7.02 16.87
N THR A 281 0.02 -8.11 17.49
CA THR A 281 0.50 -9.33 16.81
C THR A 281 -0.31 -10.51 17.29
N ASP A 282 -0.59 -11.47 16.43
CA ASP A 282 -1.29 -12.70 16.82
C ASP A 282 -0.40 -13.91 16.58
N LEU A 283 0.17 -14.44 17.65
CA LEU A 283 0.98 -15.65 17.62
C LEU A 283 0.14 -16.93 17.64
N SER A 284 -1.17 -16.82 17.85
CA SER A 284 -2.05 -18.00 17.92
C SER A 284 -2.51 -18.50 16.54
N VAL A 285 -2.24 -17.74 15.45
CA VAL A 285 -2.69 -18.04 14.08
C VAL A 285 -2.31 -19.46 13.66
N GLY A 286 -1.05 -19.84 13.81
CA GLY A 286 -0.58 -21.17 13.42
C GLY A 286 -1.32 -22.30 14.17
N ARG A 287 -1.62 -22.10 15.46
CA ARG A 287 -2.38 -23.09 16.25
C ARG A 287 -3.87 -23.07 15.95
N MET A 288 -4.42 -21.91 15.57
CA MET A 288 -5.78 -21.83 15.03
C MET A 288 -5.91 -22.58 13.69
N VAL A 289 -4.87 -22.50 12.84
CA VAL A 289 -4.82 -23.32 11.62
C VAL A 289 -4.80 -24.81 11.98
N GLY A 290 -3.95 -25.25 12.91
CA GLY A 290 -3.91 -26.63 13.37
C GLY A 290 -5.26 -27.12 13.93
N MET A 291 -5.92 -26.31 14.75
CA MET A 291 -7.26 -26.59 15.28
C MET A 291 -8.30 -26.69 14.15
N GLY A 292 -8.29 -25.74 13.21
CA GLY A 292 -9.19 -25.76 12.07
C GLY A 292 -8.96 -26.97 11.16
N MET A 293 -7.69 -27.33 10.90
CA MET A 293 -7.32 -28.53 10.13
C MET A 293 -7.85 -29.81 10.78
N VAL A 294 -7.66 -29.96 12.11
CA VAL A 294 -8.19 -31.11 12.85
C VAL A 294 -9.72 -31.16 12.76
N THR A 295 -10.38 -30.05 13.07
CA THR A 295 -11.85 -29.95 13.03
C THR A 295 -12.40 -30.25 11.64
N ALA A 296 -11.81 -29.66 10.62
CA ALA A 296 -12.22 -29.86 9.24
C ALA A 296 -12.02 -31.31 8.79
N THR A 297 -10.87 -31.91 9.13
CA THR A 297 -10.58 -33.31 8.77
C THR A 297 -11.54 -34.27 9.45
N ILE A 298 -11.89 -34.08 10.72
CA ILE A 298 -12.84 -34.91 11.44
C ILE A 298 -14.22 -34.92 10.78
N ILE A 299 -14.73 -33.75 10.43
CA ILE A 299 -16.08 -33.60 9.85
C ILE A 299 -16.11 -34.08 8.39
N MET A 300 -15.04 -33.84 7.64
CA MET A 300 -14.96 -34.18 6.21
C MET A 300 -14.30 -35.54 5.94
N HIS A 301 -13.99 -36.33 6.99
CA HIS A 301 -13.24 -37.58 6.89
C HIS A 301 -13.89 -38.56 5.88
N ASN A 302 -13.06 -39.33 5.21
CA ASN A 302 -13.52 -40.39 4.28
C ASN A 302 -13.92 -41.65 5.06
N GLY A 303 -15.20 -41.78 5.36
CA GLY A 303 -15.71 -42.88 6.17
C GLY A 303 -15.63 -42.61 7.69
N ILE A 304 -15.60 -43.65 8.50
CA ILE A 304 -15.54 -43.56 9.97
C ILE A 304 -14.17 -43.07 10.40
N ASN A 305 -14.11 -42.09 11.27
CA ASN A 305 -12.83 -41.58 11.80
C ASN A 305 -12.07 -42.66 12.55
N THR A 306 -10.78 -42.77 12.27
CA THR A 306 -9.86 -43.71 12.95
C THR A 306 -9.36 -43.18 14.29
N GLY A 307 -9.41 -41.87 14.50
CA GLY A 307 -9.02 -41.22 15.75
C GLY A 307 -10.23 -40.87 16.63
N THR A 308 -9.97 -40.61 17.89
CA THR A 308 -10.99 -40.20 18.87
C THR A 308 -10.76 -38.77 19.31
N VAL A 309 -11.85 -38.05 19.62
CA VAL A 309 -11.82 -36.73 20.26
C VAL A 309 -12.48 -36.85 21.62
N PHE A 310 -11.74 -36.56 22.69
CA PHE A 310 -12.16 -36.83 24.08
C PHE A 310 -12.62 -38.28 24.32
N GLY A 311 -12.03 -39.24 23.60
CA GLY A 311 -12.39 -40.65 23.70
C GLY A 311 -13.61 -41.09 22.86
N HIS A 312 -14.27 -40.18 22.18
CA HIS A 312 -15.41 -40.47 21.31
C HIS A 312 -15.00 -40.45 19.82
N VAL A 313 -15.53 -41.40 19.05
CA VAL A 313 -15.40 -41.42 17.59
C VAL A 313 -16.57 -40.64 17.01
N PHE A 314 -16.25 -39.61 16.20
CA PHE A 314 -17.23 -38.86 15.49
C PHE A 314 -17.38 -39.41 14.07
N ASP A 315 -18.61 -39.71 13.67
CA ASP A 315 -18.95 -40.21 12.34
C ASP A 315 -19.93 -39.26 11.63
N PHE A 316 -19.50 -38.68 10.53
CA PHE A 316 -20.31 -37.84 9.67
C PHE A 316 -20.54 -38.47 8.29
N SER A 317 -20.16 -39.75 8.11
CA SER A 317 -20.24 -40.43 6.79
C SER A 317 -21.65 -40.52 6.22
N GLY A 318 -22.69 -40.47 7.07
CA GLY A 318 -24.09 -40.42 6.65
C GLY A 318 -24.54 -39.11 6.01
N MET A 319 -23.73 -38.05 6.05
CA MET A 319 -24.03 -36.75 5.42
C MET A 319 -23.44 -36.65 4.03
N ALA A 320 -24.10 -35.93 3.11
CA ALA A 320 -23.56 -35.64 1.79
C ALA A 320 -22.23 -34.86 1.89
N PRO A 321 -21.23 -35.12 1.01
CA PRO A 321 -19.91 -34.47 1.05
C PRO A 321 -19.96 -32.95 1.10
N ALA A 322 -20.84 -32.32 0.31
CA ALA A 322 -21.01 -30.87 0.30
C ALA A 322 -21.53 -30.34 1.64
N SER A 323 -22.49 -31.02 2.28
CA SER A 323 -23.03 -30.63 3.59
C SER A 323 -21.97 -30.76 4.70
N ARG A 324 -21.14 -31.82 4.67
CA ARG A 324 -20.01 -31.98 5.59
C ARG A 324 -19.00 -30.84 5.45
N ALA A 325 -18.68 -30.45 4.22
CA ALA A 325 -17.74 -29.37 3.97
C ALA A 325 -18.26 -28.02 4.48
N ILE A 326 -19.54 -27.72 4.29
CA ILE A 326 -20.17 -26.48 4.80
C ILE A 326 -20.22 -26.51 6.33
N LEU A 327 -20.61 -27.65 6.93
CA LEU A 327 -20.60 -27.81 8.38
C LEU A 327 -19.18 -27.60 8.94
N ALA A 328 -18.18 -28.21 8.33
CA ALA A 328 -16.78 -28.05 8.71
C ALA A 328 -16.34 -26.59 8.65
N LEU A 329 -16.70 -25.88 7.60
CA LEU A 329 -16.41 -24.43 7.46
C LEU A 329 -17.04 -23.63 8.61
N CYS A 330 -18.33 -23.85 8.89
CA CYS A 330 -19.02 -23.13 9.96
C CYS A 330 -18.40 -23.40 11.34
N VAL A 331 -18.06 -24.67 11.63
CA VAL A 331 -17.44 -25.04 12.92
C VAL A 331 -16.00 -24.53 13.04
N CYS A 332 -15.22 -24.56 11.96
CA CYS A 332 -13.88 -23.94 11.93
C CYS A 332 -13.94 -22.45 12.23
N ILE A 333 -14.82 -21.73 11.53
CA ILE A 333 -15.02 -20.28 11.77
C ILE A 333 -15.48 -20.01 13.20
N LEU A 334 -16.39 -20.81 13.73
CA LEU A 334 -16.88 -20.65 15.10
C LEU A 334 -15.73 -20.79 16.10
N PHE A 335 -14.96 -21.86 16.03
CA PHE A 335 -13.88 -22.11 16.99
C PHE A 335 -12.78 -21.07 16.89
N THR A 336 -12.27 -20.78 15.69
CA THR A 336 -11.22 -19.79 15.52
C THR A 336 -11.68 -18.38 15.94
N THR A 337 -12.95 -18.02 15.68
CA THR A 337 -13.51 -16.73 16.12
C THR A 337 -13.65 -16.66 17.63
N VAL A 338 -14.09 -17.70 18.30
CA VAL A 338 -14.19 -17.76 19.78
C VAL A 338 -12.82 -17.58 20.42
N PHE A 339 -11.81 -18.29 19.94
CA PHE A 339 -10.45 -18.14 20.47
C PHE A 339 -9.82 -16.79 20.11
N ALA A 340 -10.06 -16.25 18.91
CA ALA A 340 -9.61 -14.90 18.57
C ALA A 340 -10.29 -13.85 19.46
N MET A 341 -11.60 -14.00 19.71
CA MET A 341 -12.34 -13.10 20.63
C MET A 341 -11.79 -13.15 22.05
N THR A 342 -11.40 -14.32 22.55
CA THR A 342 -10.79 -14.41 23.90
C THR A 342 -9.48 -13.63 23.97
N ALA A 343 -8.56 -13.81 23.03
CA ALA A 343 -7.33 -13.02 22.97
C ALA A 343 -7.60 -11.52 22.84
N GLY A 344 -8.54 -11.16 21.96
CA GLY A 344 -8.97 -9.79 21.74
C GLY A 344 -9.63 -9.14 22.96
N PHE A 345 -10.41 -9.90 23.74
CA PHE A 345 -11.03 -9.42 24.97
C PHE A 345 -9.99 -9.03 26.02
N PHE A 346 -8.99 -9.87 26.25
CA PHE A 346 -7.93 -9.56 27.21
C PHE A 346 -7.12 -8.31 26.77
N MET A 347 -6.79 -8.21 25.47
CA MET A 347 -6.14 -7.04 24.92
C MET A 347 -7.01 -5.78 25.06
N ALA A 348 -8.28 -5.83 24.67
CA ALA A 348 -9.15 -4.66 24.58
C ALA A 348 -9.65 -4.20 25.97
N ARG A 349 -9.93 -5.12 26.89
CA ARG A 349 -10.50 -4.80 28.21
C ARG A 349 -9.44 -4.50 29.26
N PHE A 350 -8.37 -5.30 29.30
CA PHE A 350 -7.33 -5.19 30.32
C PHE A 350 -6.08 -4.45 29.82
N LYS A 351 -6.09 -3.95 28.57
CA LYS A 351 -4.92 -3.32 27.93
C LYS A 351 -3.66 -4.22 28.00
N MET A 352 -3.88 -5.53 27.98
CA MET A 352 -2.80 -6.51 28.01
C MET A 352 -2.00 -6.40 26.71
N HIS A 353 -0.68 -6.56 26.79
CA HIS A 353 0.14 -6.55 25.58
C HIS A 353 -0.30 -7.67 24.64
N PRO A 354 -0.52 -7.41 23.34
CA PRO A 354 -1.05 -8.39 22.38
C PRO A 354 -0.25 -9.69 22.35
N PHE A 355 1.07 -9.59 22.41
CA PHE A 355 1.98 -10.73 22.45
C PHE A 355 1.62 -11.71 23.59
N ILE A 356 1.32 -11.20 24.79
CA ILE A 356 1.04 -12.06 25.98
C ILE A 356 -0.31 -12.76 25.80
N SER A 357 -1.36 -12.03 25.39
CA SER A 357 -2.69 -12.60 25.24
C SER A 357 -2.75 -13.63 24.11
N THR A 358 -2.08 -13.38 22.99
CA THR A 358 -2.08 -14.31 21.85
C THR A 358 -1.14 -15.50 22.07
N MET A 359 -0.01 -15.31 22.76
CA MET A 359 0.86 -16.42 23.15
C MET A 359 0.16 -17.37 24.16
N ALA A 360 -0.55 -16.82 25.15
CA ALA A 360 -1.34 -17.64 26.06
C ALA A 360 -2.43 -18.42 25.30
N ASN A 361 -3.13 -17.74 24.39
CA ASN A 361 -4.13 -18.36 23.52
C ASN A 361 -3.54 -19.49 22.66
N MET A 362 -2.36 -19.28 22.10
CA MET A 362 -1.60 -20.29 21.34
C MET A 362 -1.37 -21.56 22.16
N LEU A 363 -0.92 -21.42 23.41
CA LEU A 363 -0.66 -22.56 24.31
C LEU A 363 -1.96 -23.26 24.69
N ILE A 364 -3.04 -22.51 24.98
CA ILE A 364 -4.35 -23.08 25.31
C ILE A 364 -4.90 -23.90 24.14
N ILE A 365 -4.88 -23.35 22.92
CA ILE A 365 -5.36 -24.06 21.73
C ILE A 365 -4.54 -25.34 21.49
N PHE A 366 -3.22 -25.24 21.51
CA PHE A 366 -2.36 -26.38 21.29
C PHE A 366 -2.58 -27.50 22.35
N GLY A 367 -2.64 -27.11 23.63
CA GLY A 367 -2.90 -28.04 24.73
C GLY A 367 -4.27 -28.70 24.60
N LEU A 368 -5.32 -27.90 24.32
CA LEU A 368 -6.69 -28.40 24.16
C LEU A 368 -6.82 -29.39 23.00
N VAL A 369 -6.30 -29.03 21.83
CA VAL A 369 -6.40 -29.87 20.62
C VAL A 369 -5.58 -31.16 20.82
N THR A 370 -4.36 -31.04 21.34
CA THR A 370 -3.49 -32.21 21.60
C THR A 370 -4.09 -33.13 22.63
N TYR A 371 -4.66 -32.61 23.73
CA TYR A 371 -5.32 -33.40 24.75
C TYR A 371 -6.59 -34.09 24.19
N ALA A 372 -7.42 -33.36 23.44
CA ALA A 372 -8.65 -33.89 22.86
C ALA A 372 -8.39 -35.01 21.86
N THR A 373 -7.32 -34.92 21.06
CA THR A 373 -6.98 -35.88 20.00
C THR A 373 -5.92 -36.89 20.39
N LYS A 374 -5.37 -36.79 21.62
CA LYS A 374 -4.18 -37.55 22.07
C LYS A 374 -2.97 -37.39 21.14
N GLY A 375 -2.88 -36.26 20.41
CA GLY A 375 -1.83 -35.98 19.44
C GLY A 375 -1.91 -36.80 18.15
N VAL A 376 -2.97 -37.56 17.96
CA VAL A 376 -3.17 -38.38 16.74
C VAL A 376 -3.57 -37.46 15.55
N SER A 377 -3.02 -37.77 14.40
CA SER A 377 -3.41 -37.14 13.13
C SER A 377 -4.60 -37.88 12.51
N PHE A 378 -5.59 -37.11 12.04
CA PHE A 378 -6.77 -37.66 11.36
C PHE A 378 -6.49 -37.75 9.86
N GLY A 379 -6.65 -38.88 9.24
CA GLY A 379 -6.29 -39.18 7.86
C GLY A 379 -6.82 -38.26 6.76
N ALA A 380 -7.27 -38.84 5.65
CA ALA A 380 -7.72 -38.07 4.47
C ALA A 380 -9.20 -37.69 4.57
N ILE A 381 -9.55 -36.56 3.99
CA ILE A 381 -10.96 -36.17 3.76
C ILE A 381 -11.52 -36.88 2.54
N ASP A 382 -12.84 -36.83 2.37
CA ASP A 382 -13.54 -37.36 1.20
C ASP A 382 -13.01 -36.70 -0.10
N PRO A 383 -12.46 -37.47 -1.05
CA PRO A 383 -11.83 -36.93 -2.26
C PRO A 383 -12.79 -36.22 -3.21
N THR A 384 -14.10 -36.33 -3.00
CA THR A 384 -15.10 -35.58 -3.78
C THR A 384 -15.20 -34.13 -3.37
N ILE A 385 -14.87 -33.78 -2.11
CA ILE A 385 -14.98 -32.43 -1.56
C ILE A 385 -14.07 -31.42 -2.29
N PRO A 386 -12.78 -31.69 -2.52
CA PRO A 386 -11.93 -30.78 -3.31
C PRO A 386 -12.51 -30.49 -4.70
N ASN A 387 -13.08 -31.50 -5.37
CA ASN A 387 -13.68 -31.31 -6.69
C ASN A 387 -14.92 -30.43 -6.68
N ILE A 388 -15.64 -30.34 -5.56
CA ILE A 388 -16.81 -29.47 -5.42
C ILE A 388 -16.40 -28.02 -5.13
N PHE A 389 -15.46 -27.79 -4.21
CA PHE A 389 -15.15 -26.44 -3.68
C PHE A 389 -13.94 -25.77 -4.31
N ILE A 390 -12.97 -26.56 -4.80
CA ILE A 390 -11.75 -26.08 -5.45
C ILE A 390 -11.46 -26.84 -6.76
N PRO A 391 -12.45 -26.98 -7.68
CA PRO A 391 -12.22 -27.70 -8.92
C PRO A 391 -11.08 -27.09 -9.73
N GLN A 392 -10.54 -27.87 -10.66
CA GLN A 392 -9.59 -27.36 -11.63
C GLN A 392 -10.31 -27.05 -12.95
N ALA A 393 -10.16 -25.82 -13.44
CA ALA A 393 -10.61 -25.44 -14.78
C ALA A 393 -9.42 -25.55 -15.77
N GLY A 394 -9.26 -26.71 -16.37
CA GLY A 394 -8.08 -27.03 -17.15
C GLY A 394 -6.82 -27.05 -16.26
N ARG A 395 -5.91 -26.09 -16.44
CA ARG A 395 -4.72 -25.95 -15.60
C ARG A 395 -4.90 -24.94 -14.46
N PHE A 396 -6.01 -24.20 -14.44
CA PHE A 396 -6.24 -23.14 -13.46
C PHE A 396 -6.90 -23.68 -12.21
N PRO A 397 -6.26 -23.58 -11.01
CA PRO A 397 -6.84 -24.02 -9.75
C PRO A 397 -7.84 -22.98 -9.24
N MET A 398 -9.12 -23.35 -9.11
CA MET A 398 -10.19 -22.45 -8.71
C MET A 398 -10.09 -21.98 -7.24
N ILE A 399 -9.21 -22.58 -6.44
CA ILE A 399 -8.90 -22.11 -5.08
C ILE A 399 -8.43 -20.64 -5.06
N ILE A 400 -7.82 -20.16 -6.14
CA ILE A 400 -7.37 -18.77 -6.27
C ILE A 400 -8.54 -17.79 -6.18
N LEU A 401 -9.72 -18.18 -6.67
CA LEU A 401 -10.92 -17.32 -6.60
C LEU A 401 -11.33 -17.02 -5.15
N TRP A 402 -11.16 -17.99 -4.24
CA TRP A 402 -11.45 -17.77 -2.82
C TRP A 402 -10.54 -16.69 -2.23
N ALA A 403 -9.25 -16.70 -2.59
CA ALA A 403 -8.33 -15.63 -2.17
C ALA A 403 -8.72 -14.26 -2.75
N VAL A 404 -9.13 -14.20 -4.04
CA VAL A 404 -9.60 -12.96 -4.67
C VAL A 404 -10.85 -12.43 -3.97
N VAL A 405 -11.79 -13.30 -3.62
CA VAL A 405 -13.00 -12.91 -2.87
C VAL A 405 -12.63 -12.37 -1.48
N ALA A 406 -11.72 -13.05 -0.77
CA ALA A 406 -11.25 -12.58 0.54
C ALA A 406 -10.59 -11.19 0.46
N ILE A 407 -9.71 -10.99 -0.53
CA ILE A 407 -9.06 -9.70 -0.80
C ILE A 407 -10.12 -8.62 -1.07
N ALA A 408 -11.10 -8.89 -1.91
CA ALA A 408 -12.16 -7.93 -2.26
C ALA A 408 -13.02 -7.57 -1.04
N VAL A 409 -13.43 -8.57 -0.24
CA VAL A 409 -14.23 -8.36 0.98
C VAL A 409 -13.46 -7.54 2.00
N VAL A 410 -12.22 -7.91 2.31
CA VAL A 410 -11.40 -7.18 3.29
C VAL A 410 -11.07 -5.78 2.78
N TRP A 411 -10.77 -5.64 1.48
CA TRP A 411 -10.57 -4.32 0.85
C TRP A 411 -11.80 -3.42 1.01
N PHE A 412 -13.01 -3.96 0.79
CA PHE A 412 -14.26 -3.23 0.99
C PHE A 412 -14.43 -2.82 2.46
N ILE A 413 -14.21 -3.76 3.40
CA ILE A 413 -14.32 -3.48 4.84
C ILE A 413 -13.35 -2.37 5.25
N TRP A 414 -12.09 -2.43 4.86
CA TRP A 414 -11.07 -1.45 5.28
C TRP A 414 -11.26 -0.08 4.64
N ASN A 415 -11.61 -0.01 3.35
CA ASN A 415 -11.59 1.25 2.60
C ASN A 415 -12.97 1.91 2.48
N LYS A 416 -14.06 1.15 2.62
CA LYS A 416 -15.42 1.65 2.35
C LYS A 416 -16.34 1.69 3.57
N THR A 417 -15.94 1.09 4.70
CA THR A 417 -16.75 1.07 5.92
C THR A 417 -16.21 2.01 6.99
N THR A 418 -17.09 2.41 7.93
CA THR A 418 -16.71 3.17 9.13
C THR A 418 -15.79 2.36 10.04
N PHE A 419 -15.97 1.03 10.09
CA PHE A 419 -15.10 0.13 10.85
C PHE A 419 -13.64 0.23 10.36
N GLY A 420 -13.41 0.16 9.05
CA GLY A 420 -12.07 0.28 8.48
C GLY A 420 -11.42 1.62 8.77
N LYS A 421 -12.17 2.73 8.63
CA LYS A 421 -11.66 4.07 9.01
C LYS A 421 -11.27 4.15 10.48
N ASN A 422 -12.12 3.58 11.35
CA ASN A 422 -11.85 3.54 12.79
C ASN A 422 -10.65 2.64 13.12
N LEU A 423 -10.44 1.55 12.35
CA LEU A 423 -9.29 0.66 12.50
C LEU A 423 -7.96 1.44 12.30
N TYR A 424 -7.88 2.25 11.24
CA TYR A 424 -6.72 3.11 11.00
C TYR A 424 -6.56 4.21 12.05
N ALA A 425 -7.67 4.81 12.50
CA ALA A 425 -7.64 5.87 13.51
C ALA A 425 -7.14 5.34 14.85
N VAL A 426 -7.70 4.21 15.33
CA VAL A 426 -7.27 3.57 16.59
C VAL A 426 -5.84 3.08 16.49
N GLY A 427 -5.44 2.52 15.33
CA GLY A 427 -4.07 2.06 15.11
C GLY A 427 -3.05 3.19 15.10
N GLY A 428 -3.43 4.38 14.61
CA GLY A 428 -2.54 5.55 14.57
C GLY A 428 -2.35 6.19 15.95
N ASN A 429 -3.45 6.40 16.69
CA ASN A 429 -3.41 6.89 18.07
C ASN A 429 -4.71 6.50 18.80
N PRO A 430 -4.68 5.48 19.68
CA PRO A 430 -5.86 5.02 20.40
C PRO A 430 -6.47 6.08 21.32
N GLU A 431 -5.65 6.95 21.93
CA GLU A 431 -6.12 7.99 22.84
C GLU A 431 -6.85 9.10 22.07
N ALA A 432 -6.27 9.59 20.99
CA ALA A 432 -6.91 10.57 20.11
C ALA A 432 -8.21 10.03 19.51
N ALA A 433 -8.23 8.75 19.10
CA ALA A 433 -9.43 8.10 18.61
C ALA A 433 -10.54 8.03 19.68
N ALA A 434 -10.17 7.70 20.93
CA ALA A 434 -11.12 7.67 22.06
C ALA A 434 -11.72 9.04 22.35
N VAL A 435 -10.92 10.11 22.37
CA VAL A 435 -11.39 11.49 22.55
C VAL A 435 -12.33 11.93 21.41
N SER A 436 -12.09 11.41 20.21
CA SER A 436 -12.96 11.63 19.03
C SER A 436 -14.25 10.80 19.05
N GLY A 437 -14.55 10.07 20.15
CA GLY A 437 -15.77 9.28 20.31
C GLY A 437 -15.69 7.87 19.69
N ILE A 438 -14.53 7.41 19.21
CA ILE A 438 -14.34 6.07 18.67
C ILE A 438 -14.12 5.08 19.82
N SER A 439 -14.97 4.05 19.91
CA SER A 439 -14.79 3.00 20.91
C SER A 439 -13.63 2.07 20.55
N VAL A 440 -12.47 2.28 21.17
CA VAL A 440 -11.27 1.43 20.98
C VAL A 440 -11.59 -0.04 21.26
N PHE A 441 -12.37 -0.32 22.31
CA PHE A 441 -12.80 -1.68 22.65
C PHE A 441 -13.53 -2.37 21.48
N LYS A 442 -14.56 -1.68 20.92
CA LYS A 442 -15.36 -2.27 19.82
C LYS A 442 -14.53 -2.49 18.55
N VAL A 443 -13.63 -1.55 18.25
CA VAL A 443 -12.76 -1.64 17.08
C VAL A 443 -11.76 -2.81 17.23
N THR A 444 -11.12 -2.92 18.39
CA THR A 444 -10.20 -4.03 18.66
C THR A 444 -10.91 -5.38 18.63
N MET A 445 -12.06 -5.51 19.31
CA MET A 445 -12.86 -6.73 19.26
C MET A 445 -13.30 -7.09 17.85
N GLY A 446 -13.77 -6.10 17.08
CA GLY A 446 -14.14 -6.30 15.67
C GLY A 446 -12.99 -6.79 14.80
N ALA A 447 -11.78 -6.32 15.03
CA ALA A 447 -10.58 -6.77 14.32
C ALA A 447 -10.25 -8.24 14.65
N PHE A 448 -10.31 -8.64 15.92
CA PHE A 448 -10.11 -10.04 16.32
C PHE A 448 -11.21 -10.96 15.79
N ILE A 449 -12.46 -10.52 15.77
CA ILE A 449 -13.57 -11.29 15.17
C ILE A 449 -13.33 -11.49 13.68
N LEU A 450 -12.98 -10.42 12.95
CA LEU A 450 -12.68 -10.51 11.51
C LEU A 450 -11.48 -11.44 11.26
N ALA A 451 -10.43 -11.34 12.08
CA ALA A 451 -9.27 -12.21 12.00
C ALA A 451 -9.66 -13.68 12.25
N GLY A 452 -10.44 -13.97 13.30
CA GLY A 452 -10.92 -15.31 13.60
C GLY A 452 -11.72 -15.94 12.46
N ILE A 453 -12.63 -15.17 11.84
CA ILE A 453 -13.40 -15.62 10.66
C ILE A 453 -12.45 -15.97 9.51
N LEU A 454 -11.48 -15.12 9.23
CA LEU A 454 -10.49 -15.36 8.18
C LEU A 454 -9.59 -16.58 8.48
N TYR A 455 -9.16 -16.76 9.72
CA TYR A 455 -8.36 -17.93 10.12
C TYR A 455 -9.14 -19.24 9.97
N GLY A 456 -10.43 -19.25 10.36
CA GLY A 456 -11.30 -20.41 10.20
C GLY A 456 -11.52 -20.78 8.75
N PHE A 457 -11.75 -19.78 7.91
CA PHE A 457 -11.89 -19.99 6.47
C PHE A 457 -10.58 -20.48 5.84
N GLY A 458 -9.46 -19.83 6.17
CA GLY A 458 -8.14 -20.20 5.67
C GLY A 458 -7.73 -21.63 6.07
N SER A 459 -8.00 -22.04 7.31
CA SER A 459 -7.70 -23.41 7.78
C SER A 459 -8.57 -24.46 7.11
N TRP A 460 -9.85 -24.19 6.92
CA TRP A 460 -10.75 -25.07 6.16
C TRP A 460 -10.29 -25.20 4.70
N LEU A 461 -9.96 -24.09 4.06
CA LEU A 461 -9.50 -24.08 2.66
C LEU A 461 -8.18 -24.84 2.50
N GLU A 462 -7.27 -24.72 3.48
CA GLU A 462 -6.03 -25.48 3.50
C GLU A 462 -6.29 -26.97 3.68
N CYS A 463 -7.23 -27.38 4.54
CA CYS A 463 -7.63 -28.77 4.70
C CYS A 463 -8.16 -29.36 3.38
N VAL A 464 -9.00 -28.61 2.66
CA VAL A 464 -9.53 -29.03 1.36
C VAL A 464 -8.40 -29.13 0.32
N ARG A 465 -7.44 -28.19 0.32
CA ARG A 465 -6.28 -28.20 -0.58
C ARG A 465 -5.35 -29.38 -0.34
N MET A 466 -5.09 -29.70 0.93
CA MET A 466 -4.19 -30.79 1.34
C MET A 466 -4.86 -32.17 1.37
N VAL A 467 -6.16 -32.22 1.09
CA VAL A 467 -6.98 -33.45 1.14
C VAL A 467 -6.94 -34.10 2.53
N GLY A 468 -6.85 -33.30 3.58
CA GLY A 468 -6.87 -33.75 4.96
C GLY A 468 -5.56 -33.63 5.70
N SER A 469 -5.20 -34.63 6.50
CA SER A 469 -3.99 -34.67 7.36
C SER A 469 -4.05 -33.69 8.55
N GLY A 470 -5.23 -33.52 9.18
CA GLY A 470 -5.40 -32.67 10.35
C GLY A 470 -4.57 -33.15 11.54
N SER A 471 -3.66 -32.29 12.00
CA SER A 471 -2.81 -32.50 13.18
C SER A 471 -2.75 -31.23 14.02
N ALA A 472 -2.66 -31.35 15.34
CA ALA A 472 -2.48 -30.22 16.24
C ALA A 472 -1.18 -29.44 15.98
N ALA A 473 -0.17 -30.11 15.41
CA ALA A 473 1.10 -29.49 15.04
C ALA A 473 1.07 -28.78 13.67
N TYR A 474 0.04 -29.00 12.85
CA TYR A 474 -0.09 -28.33 11.57
C TYR A 474 -0.16 -26.82 11.77
N GLY A 475 0.43 -26.07 10.86
CA GLY A 475 0.48 -24.62 10.96
C GLY A 475 1.55 -24.07 11.93
N GLN A 476 2.45 -24.91 12.42
CA GLN A 476 3.61 -24.43 13.20
C GLN A 476 4.46 -23.52 12.30
N GLY A 477 4.76 -22.31 12.80
CA GLY A 477 5.51 -21.27 12.06
C GLY A 477 4.65 -20.40 11.14
N TRP A 478 3.39 -20.76 10.84
CA TRP A 478 2.51 -19.98 9.97
C TRP A 478 2.10 -18.64 10.55
N ASP A 479 2.19 -18.46 11.85
CA ASP A 479 2.09 -17.17 12.53
C ASP A 479 3.21 -16.23 12.09
N MET A 480 4.45 -16.72 12.09
CA MET A 480 5.61 -15.97 11.64
C MET A 480 5.54 -15.65 10.14
N ASP A 481 5.13 -16.62 9.32
CA ASP A 481 4.92 -16.44 7.88
C ASP A 481 3.91 -15.33 7.58
N ALA A 482 2.76 -15.36 8.27
CA ALA A 482 1.70 -14.37 8.07
C ALA A 482 2.15 -12.97 8.51
N ILE A 483 2.84 -12.86 9.65
CA ILE A 483 3.41 -11.61 10.14
C ILE A 483 4.47 -11.08 9.17
N ALA A 484 5.42 -11.94 8.76
CA ALA A 484 6.46 -11.58 7.81
C ALA A 484 5.89 -11.08 6.47
N ALA A 485 4.90 -11.78 5.92
CA ALA A 485 4.22 -11.37 4.70
C ALA A 485 3.56 -9.99 4.85
N CYS A 486 2.91 -9.69 5.98
CA CYS A 486 2.31 -8.38 6.25
C CYS A 486 3.36 -7.27 6.32
N VAL A 487 4.47 -7.50 7.02
CA VAL A 487 5.53 -6.50 7.21
C VAL A 487 6.29 -6.26 5.91
N VAL A 488 6.67 -7.32 5.20
CA VAL A 488 7.21 -7.23 3.84
C VAL A 488 6.26 -6.47 2.92
N GLY A 489 4.95 -6.69 3.08
CA GLY A 489 3.90 -5.96 2.40
C GLY A 489 3.73 -4.49 2.82
N GLY A 490 4.51 -4.02 3.80
CA GLY A 490 4.51 -2.62 4.26
C GLY A 490 3.39 -2.28 5.25
N VAL A 491 2.88 -3.27 5.97
CA VAL A 491 2.05 -3.03 7.17
C VAL A 491 2.98 -2.78 8.34
N SER A 492 2.85 -1.61 8.98
CA SER A 492 3.78 -1.19 10.03
C SER A 492 3.37 -1.67 11.42
N PHE A 493 4.33 -2.15 12.19
CA PHE A 493 4.15 -2.47 13.61
C PHE A 493 3.84 -1.27 14.49
N THR A 494 4.14 -0.05 14.02
CA THR A 494 3.78 1.18 14.76
C THR A 494 2.29 1.48 14.71
N GLY A 495 1.52 0.72 13.91
CA GLY A 495 0.08 0.85 13.76
C GLY A 495 -0.36 1.94 12.78
N GLY A 496 -1.61 1.91 12.36
CA GLY A 496 -2.24 2.92 11.52
C GLY A 496 -1.72 3.01 10.07
N ILE A 497 -0.74 2.20 9.68
CA ILE A 497 -0.12 2.24 8.35
C ILE A 497 -0.13 0.84 7.73
N GLY A 498 -0.74 0.73 6.57
CA GLY A 498 -0.79 -0.51 5.80
C GLY A 498 -1.79 -0.41 4.64
N LYS A 499 -1.57 -1.23 3.61
CA LYS A 499 -2.47 -1.32 2.45
C LYS A 499 -2.68 -2.79 2.11
N ILE A 500 -3.89 -3.15 1.74
CA ILE A 500 -4.21 -4.54 1.36
C ILE A 500 -3.40 -4.99 0.15
N SER A 501 -3.18 -4.12 -0.84
CA SER A 501 -2.31 -4.43 -1.97
C SER A 501 -0.89 -4.82 -1.54
N GLY A 502 -0.38 -4.17 -0.49
CA GLY A 502 0.90 -4.54 0.11
C GLY A 502 0.85 -5.93 0.73
N VAL A 503 -0.17 -6.24 1.54
CA VAL A 503 -0.35 -7.58 2.14
C VAL A 503 -0.39 -8.67 1.06
N VAL A 504 -1.16 -8.44 -0.01
CA VAL A 504 -1.24 -9.37 -1.16
C VAL A 504 0.14 -9.60 -1.78
N THR A 505 0.87 -8.52 -2.05
CA THR A 505 2.23 -8.61 -2.60
C THR A 505 3.17 -9.34 -1.65
N GLY A 506 3.10 -9.05 -0.34
CA GLY A 506 3.93 -9.71 0.67
C GLY A 506 3.68 -11.21 0.75
N VAL A 507 2.40 -11.64 0.75
CA VAL A 507 2.04 -13.08 0.73
C VAL A 507 2.56 -13.77 -0.53
N LEU A 508 2.41 -13.17 -1.70
CA LEU A 508 2.89 -13.74 -2.95
C LEU A 508 4.42 -13.87 -2.96
N ILE A 509 5.13 -12.84 -2.52
CA ILE A 509 6.59 -12.84 -2.44
C ILE A 509 7.05 -13.93 -1.46
N PHE A 510 6.48 -13.97 -0.25
CA PHE A 510 6.89 -14.91 0.79
C PHE A 510 6.59 -16.36 0.38
N THR A 511 5.40 -16.61 -0.17
CA THR A 511 5.03 -17.93 -0.69
C THR A 511 5.92 -18.35 -1.86
N SER A 512 6.28 -17.42 -2.76
CA SER A 512 7.20 -17.71 -3.88
C SER A 512 8.58 -18.14 -3.37
N LEU A 513 9.07 -17.47 -2.33
CA LEU A 513 10.35 -17.78 -1.72
C LEU A 513 10.34 -19.17 -1.08
N THR A 514 9.38 -19.46 -0.20
CA THR A 514 9.27 -20.76 0.48
C THR A 514 9.05 -21.91 -0.51
N TYR A 515 8.21 -21.68 -1.55
CA TYR A 515 8.03 -22.64 -2.63
C TYR A 515 9.34 -22.93 -3.39
N SER A 516 10.10 -21.89 -3.70
CA SER A 516 11.37 -22.02 -4.42
C SER A 516 12.40 -22.81 -3.63
N LEU A 517 12.49 -22.57 -2.31
CA LEU A 517 13.37 -23.33 -1.41
C LEU A 517 12.95 -24.81 -1.33
N THR A 518 11.65 -25.07 -1.32
CA THR A 518 11.10 -26.44 -1.36
C THR A 518 11.43 -27.15 -2.67
N VAL A 519 11.29 -26.48 -3.82
CA VAL A 519 11.66 -27.05 -5.14
C VAL A 519 13.14 -27.35 -5.21
N LEU A 520 14.00 -26.55 -4.60
CA LEU A 520 15.43 -26.82 -4.47
C LEU A 520 15.73 -28.03 -3.57
N GLY A 521 14.76 -28.48 -2.79
CA GLY A 521 14.93 -29.58 -1.83
C GLY A 521 15.67 -29.17 -0.56
N ILE A 522 15.60 -27.87 -0.23
CA ILE A 522 16.17 -27.35 1.01
C ILE A 522 15.31 -27.85 2.18
N ASP A 523 15.96 -28.40 3.20
CA ASP A 523 15.30 -28.89 4.41
C ASP A 523 14.42 -27.80 5.06
N THR A 524 13.24 -28.21 5.53
CA THR A 524 12.28 -27.26 6.13
C THR A 524 12.85 -26.52 7.34
N ASN A 525 13.72 -27.19 8.14
CA ASN A 525 14.36 -26.55 9.29
C ASN A 525 15.34 -25.45 8.86
N LEU A 526 16.00 -25.62 7.70
CA LEU A 526 16.86 -24.60 7.13
C LEU A 526 16.04 -23.44 6.55
N GLN A 527 14.83 -23.70 6.05
CA GLN A 527 13.92 -22.65 5.59
C GLN A 527 13.56 -21.68 6.72
N PHE A 528 13.35 -22.14 7.95
CA PHE A 528 13.10 -21.27 9.11
C PHE A 528 14.25 -20.28 9.38
N ILE A 529 15.50 -20.65 9.08
CA ILE A 529 16.64 -19.74 9.21
C ILE A 529 16.52 -18.59 8.20
N PHE A 530 16.23 -18.90 6.95
CA PHE A 530 16.03 -17.87 5.91
C PHE A 530 14.85 -16.96 6.23
N GLU A 531 13.72 -17.54 6.67
CA GLU A 531 12.54 -16.79 7.11
C GLU A 531 12.87 -15.83 8.24
N GLY A 532 13.58 -16.29 9.27
CA GLY A 532 14.02 -15.46 10.39
C GLY A 532 14.92 -14.29 9.96
N ILE A 533 15.88 -14.52 9.05
CA ILE A 533 16.75 -13.46 8.51
C ILE A 533 15.92 -12.43 7.74
N ILE A 534 14.96 -12.87 6.92
CA ILE A 534 14.10 -11.97 6.14
C ILE A 534 13.23 -11.12 7.06
N ILE A 535 12.63 -11.72 8.10
CA ILE A 535 11.83 -11.00 9.09
C ILE A 535 12.68 -9.93 9.79
N LEU A 536 13.89 -10.29 10.24
CA LEU A 536 14.79 -9.37 10.92
C LEU A 536 15.17 -8.20 10.00
N ALA A 537 15.52 -8.48 8.75
CA ALA A 537 15.84 -7.45 7.76
C ALA A 537 14.63 -6.55 7.47
N ALA A 538 13.44 -7.14 7.31
CA ALA A 538 12.20 -6.40 7.03
C ALA A 538 11.84 -5.43 8.16
N VAL A 539 11.84 -5.92 9.40
CA VAL A 539 11.53 -5.11 10.59
C VAL A 539 12.57 -4.04 10.81
N THR A 540 13.86 -4.36 10.63
CA THR A 540 14.95 -3.36 10.75
C THR A 540 14.77 -2.24 9.75
N LEU A 541 14.49 -2.55 8.48
CA LEU A 541 14.23 -1.55 7.44
C LEU A 541 12.98 -0.73 7.71
N ASP A 542 11.91 -1.33 8.26
CA ASP A 542 10.71 -0.59 8.66
C ASP A 542 11.02 0.39 9.79
N CYS A 543 11.73 -0.04 10.83
CA CYS A 543 12.15 0.82 11.93
C CYS A 543 13.04 1.99 11.46
N LEU A 544 13.99 1.76 10.53
CA LEU A 544 14.86 2.80 9.99
C LEU A 544 14.10 3.90 9.25
N LYS A 545 12.97 3.58 8.59
CA LYS A 545 12.10 4.58 7.94
C LYS A 545 11.55 5.62 8.93
N TYR A 546 11.36 5.25 10.19
CA TYR A 546 10.79 6.13 11.22
C TYR A 546 11.85 6.87 12.03
N VAL A 547 13.06 6.31 12.17
CA VAL A 547 14.17 6.96 12.88
C VAL A 547 14.65 8.22 12.13
N GLN A 548 14.61 8.23 10.80
CA GLN A 548 15.03 9.39 10.00
C GLN A 548 14.01 10.54 9.96
N LYS A 549 12.78 10.34 10.47
CA LYS A 549 11.76 11.40 10.55
C LYS A 549 11.81 12.22 11.86
N LYS A 550 12.67 11.85 12.78
CA LYS A 550 12.96 12.62 14.00
C LYS A 550 14.26 13.40 13.84
#